data_d526b6ac882d063fdb5808717143ac9c
#
_entry.id   d526b6ac882d063fdb5808717143ac9c
#
_cell.length_a   1.000
_cell.length_b   1.000
_cell.length_c   1.000
_cell.angle_alpha   90.00
_cell.angle_beta   90.00
_cell.angle_gamma   90.00
#
_symmetry.space_group_name_H-M   'P 1'
#
loop_
_entity.id
_entity.type
_entity.pdbx_description
1 polymer ?
#
loop_
_entity_poly.entity_id
_entity_poly.type
_entity_poly.pdbx_seq_one_letter_code
_entity_poly.pdbx_strand_id
1 'polypeptide(L)'
;MAPNRGSDPGAPGETELLGRLLSLYDEEARVYARVLELSRRQGEAVRQGAPFGEVRRLLEQKRGCLDLIARLERAEAPAKSDWERRRETFSAGGRARLRAALERVGVLIEGIIACEEANDLELISLTGAS
;
A
#
# COMPACT_ATOMS: atom_id res chain seq x y z
N MET A 1 33.92 21.68 7.37
CA MET A 1 33.54 20.71 7.91
C MET A 1 32.90 19.74 7.08
N ALA A 2 33.18 18.74 6.97
CA ALA A 2 32.73 17.73 6.10
C ALA A 2 31.52 17.09 6.67
N PRO A 3 30.44 17.62 6.37
CA PRO A 3 29.26 17.17 7.00
C PRO A 3 28.89 15.77 6.68
N ASN A 4 29.18 15.30 5.53
CA ASN A 4 28.62 14.03 5.20
C ASN A 4 29.43 12.86 5.50
N ARG A 5 30.54 13.05 5.99
CA ARG A 5 31.33 11.98 6.37
C ARG A 5 30.86 10.70 5.96
N GLY A 6 31.16 10.12 4.96
CA GLY A 6 30.93 8.76 4.60
C GLY A 6 29.62 8.50 3.89
N SER A 7 28.74 9.44 3.79
CA SER A 7 27.50 9.18 3.08
C SER A 7 27.48 9.96 1.78
N ASP A 8 26.69 9.48 0.84
CA ASP A 8 26.48 10.17 -0.41
C ASP A 8 25.87 11.53 -0.15
N PRO A 9 26.33 12.57 -0.82
CA PRO A 9 25.71 13.88 -0.62
C PRO A 9 24.27 13.94 -1.14
N GLY A 10 23.95 13.16 -2.15
CA GLY A 10 22.62 13.21 -2.68
C GLY A 10 22.33 14.45 -3.48
N ALA A 11 21.15 14.52 -4.06
CA ALA A 11 20.71 15.67 -4.85
C ALA A 11 20.16 16.76 -3.96
N PRO A 12 20.21 18.02 -4.40
CA PRO A 12 19.54 19.08 -3.66
C PRO A 12 18.07 18.76 -3.47
N GLY A 13 17.57 18.93 -2.27
CA GLY A 13 16.19 18.65 -1.96
C GLY A 13 15.87 17.18 -1.79
N GLU A 14 16.87 16.32 -1.82
CA GLU A 14 16.64 14.88 -1.69
C GLU A 14 15.95 14.54 -0.38
N THR A 15 16.40 15.13 0.73
CA THR A 15 15.83 14.80 2.04
C THR A 15 14.35 15.11 2.10
N GLU A 16 13.95 16.24 1.56
CA GLU A 16 12.55 16.63 1.58
C GLU A 16 11.70 15.76 0.68
N LEU A 17 12.18 15.51 -0.53
CA LEU A 17 11.42 14.68 -1.46
C LEU A 17 11.32 13.25 -0.94
N LEU A 18 12.43 12.71 -0.46
CA LEU A 18 12.46 11.38 0.09
C LEU A 18 11.52 11.29 1.30
N GLY A 19 11.53 12.30 2.17
CA GLY A 19 10.65 12.31 3.32
C GLY A 19 9.18 12.27 2.93
N ARG A 20 8.80 13.02 1.89
CA ARG A 20 7.43 13.01 1.41
C ARG A 20 7.03 11.64 0.88
N LEU A 21 7.89 11.03 0.09
CA LEU A 21 7.59 9.72 -0.48
C LEU A 21 7.56 8.62 0.57
N LEU A 22 8.48 8.67 1.53
CA LEU A 22 8.47 7.70 2.61
C LEU A 22 7.21 7.83 3.45
N SER A 23 6.75 9.06 3.71
CA SER A 23 5.51 9.29 4.43
C SER A 23 4.31 8.75 3.65
N LEU A 24 4.30 8.98 2.34
CA LEU A 24 3.23 8.45 1.49
C LEU A 24 3.15 6.93 1.61
N TYR A 25 4.27 6.25 1.40
CA TYR A 25 4.26 4.79 1.38
C TYR A 25 4.03 4.21 2.77
N ASP A 26 4.45 4.92 3.82
CA ASP A 26 4.16 4.50 5.18
C ASP A 26 2.66 4.58 5.45
N GLU A 27 2.03 5.67 4.99
CA GLU A 27 0.59 5.84 5.12
C GLU A 27 -0.16 4.77 4.32
N GLU A 28 0.29 4.54 3.07
CA GLU A 28 -0.34 3.53 2.23
C GLU A 28 -0.21 2.13 2.85
N ALA A 29 0.94 1.85 3.45
CA ALA A 29 1.13 0.54 4.09
C ALA A 29 0.11 0.34 5.20
N ARG A 30 -0.16 1.39 5.98
CA ARG A 30 -1.16 1.28 7.05
C ARG A 30 -2.56 1.05 6.47
N VAL A 31 -2.89 1.74 5.39
CA VAL A 31 -4.20 1.59 4.77
C VAL A 31 -4.35 0.21 4.12
N TYR A 32 -3.31 -0.25 3.42
CA TYR A 32 -3.35 -1.58 2.81
C TYR A 32 -3.43 -2.68 3.88
N ALA A 33 -2.75 -2.50 5.02
CA ALA A 33 -2.86 -3.46 6.11
C ALA A 33 -4.31 -3.53 6.60
N ARG A 34 -5.01 -2.40 6.61
CA ARG A 34 -6.41 -2.38 6.99
C ARG A 34 -7.27 -3.11 5.95
N VAL A 35 -6.98 -2.89 4.66
CA VAL A 35 -7.70 -3.58 3.59
C VAL A 35 -7.52 -5.10 3.75
N LEU A 36 -6.30 -5.53 4.02
CA LEU A 36 -6.03 -6.96 4.20
C LEU A 36 -6.83 -7.53 5.35
N GLU A 37 -6.89 -6.81 6.46
CA GLU A 37 -7.67 -7.26 7.61
C GLU A 37 -9.15 -7.35 7.27
N LEU A 38 -9.68 -6.35 6.56
CA LEU A 38 -11.08 -6.34 6.16
C LEU A 38 -11.39 -7.49 5.20
N SER A 39 -10.44 -7.79 4.30
CA SER A 39 -10.61 -8.91 3.38
C SER A 39 -10.65 -10.24 4.12
N ARG A 40 -9.81 -10.39 5.15
CA ARG A 40 -9.84 -11.60 5.98
C ARG A 40 -11.16 -11.73 6.73
N ARG A 41 -11.67 -10.63 7.28
CA ARG A 41 -12.94 -10.63 7.97
C ARG A 41 -14.08 -10.94 7.04
N GLN A 42 -14.01 -10.45 5.81
CA GLN A 42 -15.02 -10.75 4.80
C GLN A 42 -15.08 -12.25 4.54
N GLY A 43 -13.94 -12.89 4.33
CA GLY A 43 -13.90 -14.33 4.11
C GLY A 43 -14.44 -15.10 5.29
N GLU A 44 -14.08 -14.66 6.50
CA GLU A 44 -14.58 -15.29 7.72
C GLU A 44 -16.10 -15.17 7.83
N ALA A 45 -16.62 -13.97 7.56
CA ALA A 45 -18.06 -13.72 7.64
C ALA A 45 -18.82 -14.60 6.66
N VAL A 46 -18.30 -14.75 5.45
CA VAL A 46 -18.93 -15.61 4.45
C VAL A 46 -18.93 -17.06 4.92
N ARG A 47 -17.78 -17.54 5.43
CA ARG A 47 -17.69 -18.92 5.88
C ARG A 47 -18.61 -19.21 7.05
N GLN A 48 -18.85 -18.22 7.90
CA GLN A 48 -19.71 -18.39 9.07
C GLN A 48 -21.18 -18.13 8.78
N GLY A 49 -21.50 -17.80 7.52
CA GLY A 49 -22.89 -17.54 7.16
C GLY A 49 -23.44 -16.25 7.72
N ALA A 50 -22.59 -15.25 7.89
CA ALA A 50 -23.02 -13.98 8.44
C ALA A 50 -24.07 -13.32 7.55
N PRO A 51 -24.93 -12.46 8.13
CA PRO A 51 -25.94 -11.74 7.33
C PRO A 51 -25.28 -10.91 6.25
N PHE A 52 -25.98 -10.81 5.11
CA PHE A 52 -25.45 -10.07 3.96
C PHE A 52 -25.09 -8.64 4.32
N GLY A 53 -25.86 -8.01 5.22
CA GLY A 53 -25.58 -6.63 5.62
C GLY A 53 -24.21 -6.48 6.29
N GLU A 54 -23.76 -7.51 7.00
CA GLU A 54 -22.45 -7.47 7.63
C GLU A 54 -21.35 -7.55 6.58
N VAL A 55 -21.51 -8.44 5.60
CA VAL A 55 -20.54 -8.56 4.52
C VAL A 55 -20.48 -7.26 3.72
N ARG A 56 -21.65 -6.67 3.46
CA ARG A 56 -21.70 -5.41 2.72
C ARG A 56 -20.97 -4.30 3.47
N ARG A 57 -21.12 -4.24 4.79
CA ARG A 57 -20.43 -3.21 5.57
C ARG A 57 -18.91 -3.34 5.43
N LEU A 58 -18.41 -4.58 5.44
CA LEU A 58 -16.98 -4.80 5.27
C LEU A 58 -16.52 -4.36 3.89
N LEU A 59 -17.32 -4.64 2.86
CA LEU A 59 -16.99 -4.21 1.50
C LEU A 59 -16.97 -2.70 1.39
N GLU A 60 -17.90 -2.00 2.05
CA GLU A 60 -17.93 -0.55 2.03
C GLU A 60 -16.71 0.04 2.72
N GLN A 61 -16.30 -0.57 3.83
CA GLN A 61 -15.09 -0.12 4.52
C GLN A 61 -13.86 -0.31 3.66
N LYS A 62 -13.78 -1.42 2.92
CA LYS A 62 -12.67 -1.64 2.01
C LYS A 62 -12.64 -0.58 0.92
N ARG A 63 -13.80 -0.26 0.36
CA ARG A 63 -13.89 0.75 -0.68
C ARG A 63 -13.39 2.10 -0.16
N GLY A 64 -13.78 2.47 1.07
CA GLY A 64 -13.29 3.70 1.67
C GLY A 64 -11.80 3.75 1.79
N CYS A 65 -11.18 2.62 2.17
CA CYS A 65 -9.72 2.54 2.25
C CYS A 65 -9.07 2.72 0.88
N LEU A 66 -9.62 2.07 -0.15
CA LEU A 66 -9.06 2.17 -1.49
C LEU A 66 -9.24 3.57 -2.06
N ASP A 67 -10.35 4.24 -1.73
CA ASP A 67 -10.54 5.62 -2.13
C ASP A 67 -9.51 6.54 -1.47
N LEU A 68 -9.18 6.27 -0.21
CA LEU A 68 -8.16 7.05 0.48
C LEU A 68 -6.80 6.88 -0.20
N ILE A 69 -6.45 5.64 -0.58
CA ILE A 69 -5.20 5.40 -1.28
C ILE A 69 -5.17 6.17 -2.59
N ALA A 70 -6.27 6.16 -3.34
CA ALA A 70 -6.33 6.90 -4.60
C ALA A 70 -6.11 8.40 -4.37
N ARG A 71 -6.67 8.95 -3.29
CA ARG A 71 -6.47 10.37 -2.98
C ARG A 71 -5.02 10.65 -2.60
N LEU A 72 -4.41 9.76 -1.82
CA LEU A 72 -3.00 9.92 -1.44
C LEU A 72 -2.10 9.90 -2.67
N GLU A 73 -2.36 8.97 -3.59
CA GLU A 73 -1.58 8.87 -4.82
C GLU A 73 -1.70 10.14 -5.66
N ARG A 74 -2.92 10.66 -5.77
CA ARG A 74 -3.11 11.89 -6.56
C ARG A 74 -2.41 13.07 -5.91
N ALA A 75 -2.48 13.16 -4.58
CA ALA A 75 -1.86 14.27 -3.87
C ALA A 75 -0.34 14.28 -4.03
N GLU A 76 0.26 13.09 -4.08
CA GLU A 76 1.72 12.98 -4.16
C GLU A 76 2.23 12.68 -5.58
N ALA A 77 1.36 12.76 -6.58
CA ALA A 77 1.79 12.52 -7.95
C ALA A 77 2.95 13.43 -8.38
N PRO A 78 2.96 14.72 -8.03
CA PRO A 78 4.10 15.55 -8.39
C PRO A 78 5.40 15.09 -7.74
N ALA A 79 5.36 14.64 -6.50
CA ALA A 79 6.55 14.13 -5.82
C ALA A 79 7.07 12.88 -6.48
N LYS A 80 6.16 11.97 -6.88
CA LYS A 80 6.56 10.75 -7.56
C LYS A 80 7.16 11.03 -8.92
N SER A 81 6.59 11.99 -9.64
CA SER A 81 7.13 12.39 -10.93
C SER A 81 8.52 13.00 -10.78
N ASP A 82 8.71 13.82 -9.75
CA ASP A 82 9.99 14.43 -9.48
C ASP A 82 11.03 13.35 -9.14
N TRP A 83 10.65 12.34 -8.36
CA TRP A 83 11.52 11.24 -8.04
C TRP A 83 11.97 10.50 -9.32
N GLU A 84 11.03 10.21 -10.22
CA GLU A 84 11.36 9.50 -11.45
C GLU A 84 12.39 10.26 -12.28
N ARG A 85 12.28 11.58 -12.32
CA ARG A 85 13.22 12.38 -13.10
C ARG A 85 14.60 12.46 -12.45
N ARG A 86 14.66 12.37 -11.12
CA ARG A 86 15.89 12.68 -10.38
C ARG A 86 16.53 11.47 -9.69
N ARG A 87 15.92 10.30 -9.79
CA ARG A 87 16.36 9.15 -8.98
C ARG A 87 17.83 8.79 -9.20
N GLU A 88 18.35 9.03 -10.39
CA GLU A 88 19.74 8.71 -10.68
C GLU A 88 20.71 9.56 -9.88
N THR A 89 20.26 10.73 -9.44
CA THR A 89 21.10 11.65 -8.69
C THR A 89 20.95 11.48 -7.17
N PHE A 90 20.02 10.63 -6.74
CA PHE A 90 19.80 10.41 -5.32
C PHE A 90 20.88 9.51 -4.75
N SER A 91 21.11 9.65 -3.45
CA SER A 91 22.11 8.83 -2.77
C SER A 91 21.70 7.36 -2.79
N ALA A 92 22.68 6.48 -2.70
CA ALA A 92 22.39 5.04 -2.64
C ALA A 92 21.54 4.71 -1.42
N GLY A 93 21.82 5.36 -0.28
CA GLY A 93 21.02 5.14 0.92
C GLY A 93 19.60 5.58 0.77
N GLY A 94 19.38 6.73 0.11
CA GLY A 94 18.03 7.23 -0.13
C GLY A 94 17.24 6.30 -1.03
N ARG A 95 17.87 5.83 -2.10
CA ARG A 95 17.21 4.88 -3.01
C ARG A 95 16.87 3.58 -2.31
N ALA A 96 17.77 3.10 -1.44
CA ALA A 96 17.52 1.85 -0.70
C ALA A 96 16.35 1.99 0.26
N ARG A 97 16.25 3.13 0.95
CA ARG A 97 15.15 3.36 1.87
C ARG A 97 13.81 3.38 1.15
N LEU A 98 13.77 4.03 0.00
CA LEU A 98 12.54 4.10 -0.77
C LEU A 98 12.16 2.73 -1.32
N ARG A 99 13.16 1.97 -1.78
CA ARG A 99 12.89 0.61 -2.26
C ARG A 99 12.30 -0.25 -1.15
N ALA A 100 12.83 -0.15 0.07
CA ALA A 100 12.31 -0.92 1.19
C ALA A 100 10.85 -0.56 1.50
N ALA A 101 10.52 0.74 1.43
CA ALA A 101 9.16 1.19 1.66
C ALA A 101 8.21 0.65 0.60
N LEU A 102 8.65 0.67 -0.66
CA LEU A 102 7.83 0.14 -1.76
C LEU A 102 7.65 -1.36 -1.65
N GLU A 103 8.69 -2.08 -1.22
CA GLU A 103 8.57 -3.52 -1.04
C GLU A 103 7.55 -3.87 0.04
N ARG A 104 7.51 -3.08 1.11
CA ARG A 104 6.53 -3.33 2.17
C ARG A 104 5.12 -3.17 1.65
N VAL A 105 4.88 -2.13 0.86
CA VAL A 105 3.57 -1.93 0.24
C VAL A 105 3.25 -3.09 -0.69
N GLY A 106 4.22 -3.52 -1.49
CA GLY A 106 4.04 -4.61 -2.43
C GLY A 106 3.65 -5.92 -1.75
N VAL A 107 4.28 -6.23 -0.61
CA VAL A 107 3.95 -7.44 0.13
C VAL A 107 2.51 -7.40 0.62
N LEU A 108 2.05 -6.23 1.07
CA LEU A 108 0.67 -6.09 1.52
C LEU A 108 -0.31 -6.26 0.37
N ILE A 109 0.00 -5.67 -0.78
CA ILE A 109 -0.86 -5.80 -1.95
C ILE A 109 -0.95 -7.27 -2.39
N GLU A 110 0.19 -7.98 -2.40
CA GLU A 110 0.19 -9.40 -2.74
C GLU A 110 -0.67 -10.20 -1.78
N GLY A 111 -0.58 -9.87 -0.48
CA GLY A 111 -1.41 -10.54 0.52
C GLY A 111 -2.89 -10.30 0.31
N ILE A 112 -3.25 -9.07 -0.08
CA ILE A 112 -4.63 -8.72 -0.37
C ILE A 112 -5.14 -9.52 -1.57
N ILE A 113 -4.35 -9.56 -2.64
CA ILE A 113 -4.74 -10.28 -3.86
C ILE A 113 -4.97 -11.76 -3.54
N ALA A 114 -4.05 -12.38 -2.80
CA ALA A 114 -4.20 -13.78 -2.43
C ALA A 114 -5.45 -14.01 -1.58
N CYS A 115 -5.73 -13.09 -0.66
CA CYS A 115 -6.90 -13.20 0.19
C CYS A 115 -8.19 -13.04 -0.60
N GLU A 116 -8.21 -12.10 -1.56
CA GLU A 116 -9.39 -11.89 -2.40
C GLU A 116 -9.65 -13.10 -3.30
N GLU A 117 -8.59 -13.70 -3.83
CA GLU A 117 -8.75 -14.91 -4.63
C GLU A 117 -9.33 -16.05 -3.80
N ALA A 118 -8.87 -16.20 -2.57
CA ALA A 118 -9.41 -17.22 -1.69
C ALA A 118 -10.87 -16.96 -1.35
N ASN A 119 -11.22 -15.69 -1.13
CA ASN A 119 -12.60 -15.30 -0.85
C ASN A 119 -13.51 -15.60 -2.04
N ASP A 120 -13.03 -15.33 -3.25
CA ASP A 120 -13.82 -15.59 -4.46
C ASP A 120 -14.07 -17.09 -4.62
N LEU A 121 -13.05 -17.90 -4.40
CA LEU A 121 -13.20 -19.35 -4.50
C LEU A 121 -14.17 -19.88 -3.46
N GLU A 122 -14.10 -19.35 -2.25
CA GLU A 122 -15.01 -19.73 -1.18
C GLU A 122 -16.45 -19.41 -1.56
N LEU A 123 -16.67 -18.22 -2.11
CA LEU A 123 -17.99 -17.78 -2.48
C LEU A 123 -18.57 -18.66 -3.60
N ILE A 124 -17.76 -18.99 -4.60
CA ILE A 124 -18.17 -19.86 -5.69
C ILE A 124 -18.58 -21.22 -5.13
N SER A 125 -17.79 -21.76 -4.21
CA SER A 125 -18.09 -23.04 -3.59
C SER A 125 -19.42 -23.02 -2.83
N LEU A 126 -19.67 -21.94 -2.09
CA LEU A 126 -20.88 -21.82 -1.28
C LEU A 126 -22.13 -21.58 -2.12
N THR A 127 -21.99 -20.98 -3.27
CA THR A 127 -23.16 -20.74 -4.14
C THR A 127 -23.50 -21.95 -4.99
N GLY A 128 -22.70 -23.01 -4.92
CA GLY A 128 -22.96 -24.18 -5.71
C GLY A 128 -22.72 -24.01 -7.19
N ALA A 129 -21.93 -23.04 -7.56
CA ALA A 129 -21.64 -22.77 -8.95
C ALA A 129 -20.55 -23.74 -9.43
N SER A 130 -20.81 -24.97 -9.34
CA SER A 130 -19.81 -25.98 -9.70
C SER A 130 -20.16 -26.60 -11.03
#